data_2c4866ada5532f7eb290e2d746feefc3
#
_entry.id   2c4866ada5532f7eb290e2d746feefc3
#
_cell.length_a   1.000
_cell.length_b   1.000
_cell.length_c   1.000
_cell.angle_alpha   90.00
_cell.angle_beta   90.00
_cell.angle_gamma   90.00
#
_symmetry.space_group_name_H-M   'P 1'
#
loop_
_entity.id
_entity.type
_entity.pdbx_description
1 polymer ?
#
loop_
_entity_poly.entity_id
_entity_poly.type
_entity_poly.pdbx_seq_one_letter_code
_entity_poly.pdbx_strand_id
1 'polypeptide(L)'
;LFKWFENHLHKLHKIFVMGGEPFLQKETFRFIEFLEKGSYPDLTLVFFSNHNIEHERFKKWMDRLEVLQKSGRLDKIQIFFSCDALGPEGEYVRTGLDLNVALKNFEYILHNTSFDQGINSALTVTAVPGMPAMVRYINECSKIKPIYWSMMKANQHEIGPREYMYPGIFGDKINDWGLREAIESFDTTSHGHPDSVKETYKTYMQGIMAEFDKREPNILRQKQFKIYLNELDRRRNTDWKSIYPQIWELVKDL
;
A
#
# COMPACT_ATOMS: atom_id res chain seq x y z
N LEU A 1 18.21 -15.51 16.60
CA LEU A 1 17.98 -15.22 15.18
C LEU A 1 19.32 -15.10 14.43
N PHE A 2 20.25 -14.17 14.80
CA PHE A 2 21.52 -13.95 14.07
C PHE A 2 22.41 -15.20 14.01
N LYS A 3 22.54 -15.94 15.11
CA LYS A 3 23.26 -17.22 15.10
C LYS A 3 22.65 -18.25 14.14
N TRP A 4 21.34 -18.19 13.90
CA TRP A 4 20.67 -19.02 12.92
C TRP A 4 21.00 -18.54 11.49
N PHE A 5 21.00 -17.22 11.25
CA PHE A 5 21.39 -16.65 9.95
C PHE A 5 22.81 -17.02 9.55
N GLU A 6 23.78 -17.00 10.48
CA GLU A 6 25.18 -17.39 10.21
C GLU A 6 25.27 -18.77 9.53
N ASN A 7 24.40 -19.69 9.93
CA ASN A 7 24.44 -21.06 9.42
C ASN A 7 23.48 -21.35 8.25
N HIS A 8 22.50 -20.48 7.99
CA HIS A 8 21.39 -20.83 7.09
C HIS A 8 21.08 -19.77 6.03
N LEU A 9 21.56 -18.54 6.18
CA LEU A 9 21.17 -17.43 5.30
C LEU A 9 21.54 -17.71 3.83
N HIS A 10 22.69 -18.36 3.59
CA HIS A 10 23.14 -18.77 2.26
C HIS A 10 22.23 -19.79 1.54
N LYS A 11 21.25 -20.37 2.24
CA LYS A 11 20.25 -21.31 1.70
C LYS A 11 18.93 -20.63 1.36
N LEU A 12 18.80 -19.35 1.70
CA LEU A 12 17.56 -18.61 1.49
C LEU A 12 17.65 -17.80 0.20
N HIS A 13 16.58 -17.83 -0.58
CA HIS A 13 16.46 -17.02 -1.80
C HIS A 13 15.66 -15.75 -1.58
N LYS A 14 14.82 -15.69 -0.54
CA LYS A 14 13.99 -14.51 -0.26
C LYS A 14 13.71 -14.35 1.22
N ILE A 15 13.80 -13.11 1.71
CA ILE A 15 13.41 -12.73 3.06
C ILE A 15 12.46 -11.55 2.98
N PHE A 16 11.33 -11.67 3.69
CA PHE A 16 10.37 -10.60 3.88
C PHE A 16 10.62 -9.92 5.23
N VAL A 17 10.89 -8.62 5.19
CA VAL A 17 11.07 -7.79 6.38
C VAL A 17 9.79 -6.98 6.58
N MET A 18 9.01 -7.40 7.58
CA MET A 18 7.67 -6.88 7.85
C MET A 18 7.48 -6.61 9.33
N GLY A 19 6.40 -5.89 9.66
CA GLY A 19 5.98 -5.63 11.04
C GLY A 19 6.46 -4.29 11.57
N GLY A 20 5.53 -3.50 12.13
CA GLY A 20 5.78 -2.11 12.51
C GLY A 20 6.28 -1.28 11.32
N GLU A 21 7.30 -0.46 11.55
CA GLU A 21 8.05 0.21 10.48
C GLU A 21 9.49 -0.33 10.47
N PRO A 22 9.89 -1.11 9.45
CA PRO A 22 11.19 -1.78 9.43
C PRO A 22 12.38 -0.83 9.62
N PHE A 23 12.35 0.31 8.95
CA PHE A 23 13.44 1.28 8.98
C PHE A 23 13.50 2.14 10.26
N LEU A 24 12.64 1.86 11.25
CA LEU A 24 12.73 2.39 12.61
C LEU A 24 13.22 1.36 13.62
N GLN A 25 13.28 0.07 13.26
CA GLN A 25 13.58 -1.03 14.19
C GLN A 25 15.08 -1.29 14.30
N LYS A 26 15.56 -1.48 15.52
CA LYS A 26 16.98 -1.81 15.80
C LYS A 26 17.38 -3.15 15.17
N GLU A 27 16.46 -4.09 15.11
CA GLU A 27 16.67 -5.42 14.53
C GLU A 27 16.96 -5.36 13.04
N THR A 28 16.26 -4.48 12.32
CA THR A 28 16.53 -4.22 10.89
C THR A 28 17.92 -3.62 10.70
N PHE A 29 18.33 -2.70 11.58
CA PHE A 29 19.69 -2.16 11.62
C PHE A 29 20.74 -3.27 11.71
N ARG A 30 20.61 -4.08 12.75
CA ARG A 30 21.54 -5.19 13.03
C ARG A 30 21.55 -6.22 11.90
N PHE A 31 20.41 -6.42 11.24
CA PHE A 31 20.33 -7.33 10.11
C PHE A 31 21.08 -6.78 8.89
N ILE A 32 20.92 -5.51 8.56
CA ILE A 32 21.68 -4.88 7.46
C ILE A 32 23.18 -4.88 7.77
N GLU A 33 23.60 -4.54 8.99
CA GLU A 33 25.01 -4.63 9.41
C GLU A 33 25.57 -6.06 9.32
N PHE A 34 24.72 -7.07 9.56
CA PHE A 34 25.11 -8.46 9.37
C PHE A 34 25.30 -8.78 7.88
N LEU A 35 24.41 -8.33 7.01
CA LEU A 35 24.51 -8.52 5.57
C LEU A 35 25.74 -7.81 4.95
N GLU A 36 26.12 -6.66 5.47
CA GLU A 36 27.30 -5.91 5.02
C GLU A 36 28.62 -6.65 5.28
N LYS A 37 28.64 -7.60 6.19
CA LYS A 37 29.82 -8.42 6.51
C LYS A 37 29.94 -9.69 5.68
N GLY A 38 28.87 -10.06 4.95
CA GLY A 38 28.80 -11.26 4.15
C GLY A 38 28.52 -11.01 2.67
N SER A 39 28.31 -12.09 1.93
CA SER A 39 27.85 -12.07 0.54
C SER A 39 26.81 -13.16 0.35
N TYR A 40 25.66 -12.78 -0.17
CA TYR A 40 24.46 -13.63 -0.34
C TYR A 40 23.86 -13.33 -1.73
N PRO A 41 24.60 -13.66 -2.82
CA PRO A 41 24.26 -13.21 -4.18
C PRO A 41 22.96 -13.79 -4.72
N ASP A 42 22.37 -14.80 -4.08
CA ASP A 42 21.08 -15.40 -4.45
C ASP A 42 19.93 -14.89 -3.59
N LEU A 43 20.21 -13.96 -2.65
CA LEU A 43 19.21 -13.50 -1.68
C LEU A 43 18.50 -12.21 -2.14
N THR A 44 17.20 -12.29 -2.31
CA THR A 44 16.30 -11.14 -2.47
C THR A 44 15.76 -10.68 -1.11
N LEU A 45 15.84 -9.40 -0.81
CA LEU A 45 15.18 -8.78 0.33
C LEU A 45 13.90 -8.05 -0.09
N VAL A 46 12.81 -8.25 0.64
CA VAL A 46 11.53 -7.58 0.40
C VAL A 46 11.13 -6.81 1.65
N PHE A 47 11.02 -5.50 1.55
CA PHE A 47 10.59 -4.64 2.64
C PHE A 47 9.16 -4.14 2.41
N PHE A 48 8.35 -4.14 3.47
CA PHE A 48 7.05 -3.46 3.50
C PHE A 48 7.15 -2.31 4.50
N SER A 49 7.09 -1.09 4.00
CA SER A 49 7.28 0.14 4.78
C SER A 49 6.16 1.14 4.48
N ASN A 50 5.78 1.95 5.46
CA ASN A 50 4.88 3.07 5.23
C ASN A 50 5.62 4.33 4.73
N HIS A 51 6.94 4.26 4.61
CA HIS A 51 7.84 5.34 4.21
C HIS A 51 7.72 6.64 5.06
N ASN A 52 6.95 6.63 6.14
CA ASN A 52 6.74 7.79 7.01
C ASN A 52 7.89 7.95 8.02
N ILE A 53 9.05 8.23 7.49
CA ILE A 53 10.32 8.35 8.21
C ILE A 53 10.98 9.66 7.81
N GLU A 54 11.66 10.31 8.74
CA GLU A 54 12.46 11.48 8.44
C GLU A 54 13.38 11.23 7.23
N HIS A 55 13.32 12.14 6.25
CA HIS A 55 13.87 11.93 4.90
C HIS A 55 15.37 11.58 4.89
N GLU A 56 16.19 12.33 5.65
CA GLU A 56 17.63 12.10 5.66
C GLU A 56 18.01 10.76 6.32
N ARG A 57 17.21 10.34 7.30
CA ARG A 57 17.35 9.01 7.90
C ARG A 57 16.96 7.91 6.91
N PHE A 58 15.85 8.09 6.17
CA PHE A 58 15.39 7.15 5.16
C PHE A 58 16.43 7.02 4.03
N LYS A 59 16.91 8.15 3.53
CA LYS A 59 17.95 8.20 2.50
C LYS A 59 19.18 7.39 2.88
N LYS A 60 19.71 7.57 4.10
CA LYS A 60 20.88 6.80 4.58
C LYS A 60 20.65 5.30 4.52
N TRP A 61 19.43 4.84 4.78
CA TRP A 61 19.07 3.43 4.65
C TRP A 61 19.09 2.96 3.20
N MET A 62 18.48 3.73 2.32
CA MET A 62 18.41 3.39 0.90
C MET A 62 19.81 3.37 0.28
N ASP A 63 20.65 4.33 0.62
CA ASP A 63 22.04 4.39 0.13
C ASP A 63 22.86 3.16 0.57
N ARG A 64 22.71 2.72 1.83
CA ARG A 64 23.37 1.50 2.33
C ARG A 64 22.90 0.23 1.59
N LEU A 65 21.60 0.10 1.43
CA LEU A 65 20.99 -1.03 0.72
C LEU A 65 21.41 -1.04 -0.76
N GLU A 66 21.47 0.14 -1.39
CA GLU A 66 21.92 0.28 -2.78
C GLU A 66 23.37 -0.20 -2.97
N VAL A 67 24.26 0.10 -2.02
CA VAL A 67 25.63 -0.42 -2.03
C VAL A 67 25.66 -1.94 -1.97
N LEU A 68 24.81 -2.55 -1.12
CA LEU A 68 24.74 -4.02 -1.02
C LEU A 68 24.27 -4.67 -2.32
N GLN A 69 23.27 -4.12 -2.99
CA GLN A 69 22.79 -4.65 -4.27
C GLN A 69 23.82 -4.41 -5.39
N LYS A 70 24.33 -3.19 -5.55
CA LYS A 70 25.30 -2.86 -6.61
C LYS A 70 26.63 -3.60 -6.49
N SER A 71 27.05 -3.95 -5.28
CA SER A 71 28.26 -4.75 -5.06
C SER A 71 28.07 -6.25 -5.34
N GLY A 72 26.86 -6.69 -5.70
CA GLY A 72 26.53 -8.11 -5.91
C GLY A 72 26.49 -8.94 -4.63
N ARG A 73 26.46 -8.29 -3.45
CA ARG A 73 26.32 -9.01 -2.16
C ARG A 73 24.91 -9.51 -1.92
N LEU A 74 23.93 -8.91 -2.57
CA LEU A 74 22.54 -9.35 -2.65
C LEU A 74 22.12 -9.43 -4.11
N ASP A 75 21.23 -10.37 -4.42
CA ASP A 75 20.60 -10.45 -5.75
C ASP A 75 19.75 -9.20 -6.00
N LYS A 76 18.76 -8.98 -5.16
CA LYS A 76 17.73 -7.97 -5.40
C LYS A 76 17.16 -7.39 -4.11
N ILE A 77 16.80 -6.11 -4.18
CA ILE A 77 16.01 -5.44 -3.15
C ILE A 77 14.70 -4.98 -3.75
N GLN A 78 13.61 -5.31 -3.06
CA GLN A 78 12.25 -4.92 -3.40
C GLN A 78 11.67 -4.12 -2.23
N ILE A 79 11.12 -2.94 -2.50
CA ILE A 79 10.53 -2.09 -1.45
C ILE A 79 9.08 -1.78 -1.83
N PHE A 80 8.16 -2.20 -0.97
CA PHE A 80 6.74 -1.95 -1.12
C PHE A 80 6.28 -0.85 -0.16
N PHE A 81 5.76 0.21 -0.73
CA PHE A 81 5.09 1.27 0.01
C PHE A 81 3.71 0.79 0.44
N SER A 82 3.50 0.71 1.74
CA SER A 82 2.19 0.36 2.32
C SER A 82 1.27 1.58 2.29
N CYS A 83 0.47 1.73 1.25
CA CYS A 83 -0.43 2.86 1.04
C CYS A 83 -1.76 2.39 0.47
N ASP A 84 -2.86 2.67 1.16
CA ASP A 84 -4.19 2.17 0.77
C ASP A 84 -4.91 3.14 -0.16
N ALA A 85 -4.64 4.46 -0.02
CA ALA A 85 -5.20 5.53 -0.83
C ALA A 85 -4.24 6.73 -0.83
N LEU A 86 -4.37 7.63 -1.78
CA LEU A 86 -3.72 8.95 -1.77
C LEU A 86 -4.72 10.05 -1.38
N GLY A 87 -4.18 11.19 -0.96
CA GLY A 87 -4.99 12.30 -0.48
C GLY A 87 -5.39 12.17 0.99
N PRO A 88 -6.36 12.97 1.46
CA PRO A 88 -6.85 12.94 2.83
C PRO A 88 -7.31 11.54 3.27
N GLU A 89 -7.85 10.76 2.35
CA GLU A 89 -8.29 9.39 2.57
C GLU A 89 -7.13 8.50 3.02
N GLY A 90 -5.95 8.64 2.42
CA GLY A 90 -4.77 7.86 2.76
C GLY A 90 -4.28 8.15 4.19
N GLU A 91 -4.23 9.42 4.57
CA GLU A 91 -3.84 9.82 5.92
C GLU A 91 -4.88 9.41 6.97
N TYR A 92 -6.17 9.47 6.62
CA TYR A 92 -7.24 9.01 7.49
C TYR A 92 -7.18 7.50 7.74
N VAL A 93 -6.99 6.70 6.68
CA VAL A 93 -6.90 5.23 6.80
C VAL A 93 -5.71 4.82 7.65
N ARG A 94 -4.57 5.49 7.49
CA ARG A 94 -3.32 5.18 8.20
C ARG A 94 -2.98 6.28 9.20
N THR A 95 -3.40 6.08 10.43
CA THR A 95 -3.14 7.04 11.52
C THR A 95 -1.67 7.41 11.63
N GLY A 96 -1.39 8.72 11.58
CA GLY A 96 -0.05 9.26 11.71
C GLY A 96 0.79 9.19 10.44
N LEU A 97 0.21 8.77 9.32
CA LEU A 97 0.86 8.88 8.02
C LEU A 97 0.88 10.35 7.59
N ASP A 98 2.06 10.87 7.32
CA ASP A 98 2.27 12.12 6.57
C ASP A 98 2.59 11.74 5.12
N LEU A 99 1.63 11.93 4.23
CA LEU A 99 1.78 11.57 2.82
C LEU A 99 2.88 12.35 2.12
N ASN A 100 3.11 13.61 2.49
CA ASN A 100 4.18 14.39 1.87
C ASN A 100 5.55 13.80 2.18
N VAL A 101 5.78 13.39 3.44
CA VAL A 101 7.01 12.71 3.84
C VAL A 101 7.12 11.35 3.14
N ALA A 102 6.04 10.58 3.15
CA ALA A 102 6.05 9.22 2.59
C ALA A 102 6.26 9.22 1.07
N LEU A 103 5.60 10.11 0.33
CA LEU A 103 5.76 10.25 -1.12
C LEU A 103 7.15 10.77 -1.49
N LYS A 104 7.69 11.74 -0.75
CA LYS A 104 9.08 12.20 -0.92
C LYS A 104 10.08 11.03 -0.79
N ASN A 105 9.86 10.15 0.16
CA ASN A 105 10.69 8.95 0.35
C ASN A 105 10.46 7.92 -0.76
N PHE A 106 9.25 7.74 -1.23
CA PHE A 106 8.94 6.89 -2.37
C PHE A 106 9.63 7.37 -3.65
N GLU A 107 9.57 8.67 -3.93
CA GLU A 107 10.22 9.32 -5.07
C GLU A 107 11.76 9.23 -4.97
N TYR A 108 12.31 9.30 -3.75
CA TYR A 108 13.74 9.09 -3.57
C TYR A 108 14.18 7.71 -4.08
N ILE A 109 13.47 6.64 -3.72
CA ILE A 109 13.74 5.28 -4.24
C ILE A 109 13.59 5.26 -5.75
N LEU A 110 12.52 5.87 -6.27
CA LEU A 110 12.18 5.88 -7.69
C LEU A 110 13.33 6.43 -8.54
N HIS A 111 13.94 7.52 -8.10
CA HIS A 111 14.94 8.24 -8.87
C HIS A 111 16.40 7.87 -8.55
N ASN A 112 16.68 7.34 -7.36
CA ASN A 112 18.05 7.25 -6.86
C ASN A 112 18.52 5.82 -6.60
N THR A 113 17.68 4.82 -6.76
CA THR A 113 18.05 3.42 -6.49
C THR A 113 17.73 2.49 -7.66
N SER A 114 18.37 1.34 -7.67
CA SER A 114 18.11 0.25 -8.62
C SER A 114 17.06 -0.76 -8.11
N PHE A 115 16.41 -0.49 -6.96
CA PHE A 115 15.46 -1.40 -6.36
C PHE A 115 14.20 -1.58 -7.20
N ASP A 116 13.64 -2.78 -7.16
CA ASP A 116 12.26 -2.97 -7.56
C ASP A 116 11.34 -2.27 -6.54
N GLN A 117 10.36 -1.55 -7.06
CA GLN A 117 9.48 -0.75 -6.23
C GLN A 117 8.02 -1.09 -6.48
N GLY A 118 7.23 -1.09 -5.42
CA GLY A 118 5.81 -1.35 -5.53
C GLY A 118 4.98 -0.60 -4.48
N ILE A 119 3.67 -0.69 -4.66
CA ILE A 119 2.68 -0.21 -3.69
C ILE A 119 1.86 -1.41 -3.24
N ASN A 120 1.64 -1.52 -1.93
CA ASN A 120 0.78 -2.54 -1.34
C ASN A 120 -0.42 -1.85 -0.68
N SER A 121 -1.61 -2.12 -1.20
CA SER A 121 -2.86 -1.46 -0.82
C SER A 121 -3.89 -2.45 -0.31
N ALA A 122 -4.61 -2.09 0.75
CA ALA A 122 -5.82 -2.78 1.17
C ALA A 122 -7.06 -2.02 0.66
N LEU A 123 -7.85 -2.67 -0.18
CA LEU A 123 -9.10 -2.10 -0.69
C LEU A 123 -10.19 -2.24 0.36
N THR A 124 -10.42 -1.16 1.09
CA THR A 124 -11.49 -0.99 2.08
C THR A 124 -12.48 0.07 1.61
N VAL A 125 -13.63 0.18 2.28
CA VAL A 125 -14.60 1.27 2.03
C VAL A 125 -13.91 2.63 1.99
N THR A 126 -13.05 2.90 2.97
CA THR A 126 -12.35 4.19 3.12
C THR A 126 -11.19 4.39 2.14
N ALA A 127 -10.70 3.34 1.49
CA ALA A 127 -9.65 3.43 0.49
C ALA A 127 -10.20 3.75 -0.91
N VAL A 128 -11.42 3.29 -1.22
CA VAL A 128 -12.01 3.42 -2.57
C VAL A 128 -12.00 4.85 -3.11
N PRO A 129 -12.38 5.90 -2.36
CA PRO A 129 -12.41 7.27 -2.90
C PRO A 129 -11.03 7.80 -3.32
N GLY A 130 -9.96 7.32 -2.72
CA GLY A 130 -8.58 7.70 -3.08
C GLY A 130 -7.96 6.87 -4.22
N MET A 131 -8.65 5.85 -4.74
CA MET A 131 -8.11 4.99 -5.81
C MET A 131 -7.82 5.72 -7.13
N PRO A 132 -8.63 6.67 -7.62
CA PRO A 132 -8.30 7.40 -8.83
C PRO A 132 -6.97 8.14 -8.73
N ALA A 133 -6.71 8.80 -7.62
CA ALA A 133 -5.44 9.48 -7.37
C ALA A 133 -4.27 8.48 -7.32
N MET A 134 -4.47 7.31 -6.71
CA MET A 134 -3.48 6.23 -6.68
C MET A 134 -3.12 5.74 -8.07
N VAL A 135 -4.11 5.46 -8.93
CA VAL A 135 -3.86 5.02 -10.32
C VAL A 135 -3.08 6.06 -11.11
N ARG A 136 -3.48 7.34 -11.02
CA ARG A 136 -2.76 8.42 -11.69
C ARG A 136 -1.30 8.52 -11.23
N TYR A 137 -1.06 8.42 -9.92
CA TYR A 137 0.29 8.45 -9.36
C TYR A 137 1.14 7.26 -9.82
N ILE A 138 0.58 6.04 -9.79
CA ILE A 138 1.26 4.84 -10.29
C ILE A 138 1.62 5.00 -11.77
N ASN A 139 0.69 5.51 -12.59
CA ASN A 139 0.92 5.75 -14.01
C ASN A 139 2.08 6.74 -14.22
N GLU A 140 2.13 7.84 -13.48
CA GLU A 140 3.24 8.81 -13.56
C GLU A 140 4.58 8.19 -13.15
N CYS A 141 4.62 7.49 -12.03
CA CYS A 141 5.84 6.82 -11.54
C CYS A 141 6.33 5.75 -12.53
N SER A 142 5.42 5.04 -13.18
CA SER A 142 5.76 3.97 -14.12
C SER A 142 6.49 4.45 -15.37
N LYS A 143 6.43 5.74 -15.70
CA LYS A 143 7.20 6.35 -16.80
C LYS A 143 8.71 6.37 -16.51
N ILE A 144 9.10 6.30 -15.23
CA ILE A 144 10.49 6.33 -14.78
C ILE A 144 11.02 4.91 -14.64
N LYS A 145 10.29 4.06 -13.91
CA LYS A 145 10.55 2.61 -13.80
C LYS A 145 9.26 1.85 -13.47
N PRO A 146 9.20 0.53 -13.75
CA PRO A 146 8.04 -0.28 -13.42
C PRO A 146 7.68 -0.19 -11.94
N ILE A 147 6.40 0.02 -11.64
CA ILE A 147 5.85 0.00 -10.28
C ILE A 147 4.94 -1.22 -10.16
N TYR A 148 5.23 -2.08 -9.21
CA TYR A 148 4.37 -3.22 -8.88
C TYR A 148 3.24 -2.76 -7.96
N TRP A 149 2.00 -3.04 -8.32
CA TRP A 149 0.87 -2.74 -7.47
C TRP A 149 0.19 -4.01 -6.99
N SER A 150 0.27 -4.26 -5.69
CA SER A 150 -0.45 -5.34 -5.01
C SER A 150 -1.64 -4.74 -4.28
N MET A 151 -2.83 -5.09 -4.74
CA MET A 151 -4.08 -4.66 -4.11
C MET A 151 -4.80 -5.86 -3.51
N MET A 152 -4.98 -5.87 -2.21
CA MET A 152 -5.73 -6.89 -1.49
C MET A 152 -7.11 -6.34 -1.13
N LYS A 153 -8.15 -6.96 -1.67
CA LYS A 153 -9.53 -6.66 -1.26
C LYS A 153 -9.75 -7.13 0.18
N ALA A 154 -10.29 -6.26 1.03
CA ALA A 154 -10.77 -6.65 2.35
C ALA A 154 -11.77 -7.80 2.20
N ASN A 155 -11.51 -8.90 2.90
CA ASN A 155 -12.18 -10.16 2.60
C ASN A 155 -13.56 -10.21 3.25
N GLN A 156 -14.57 -10.63 2.47
CA GLN A 156 -15.93 -10.85 2.94
C GLN A 156 -16.10 -12.13 3.78
N HIS A 157 -15.13 -13.05 3.68
CA HIS A 157 -15.20 -14.38 4.32
C HIS A 157 -14.43 -14.45 5.64
N GLU A 158 -13.71 -13.41 6.01
CA GLU A 158 -13.19 -13.34 7.35
C GLU A 158 -14.38 -13.10 8.30
N ILE A 159 -14.83 -14.21 8.89
CA ILE A 159 -15.68 -14.19 10.09
C ILE A 159 -14.86 -13.47 11.18
N GLY A 160 -14.89 -12.15 11.13
CA GLY A 160 -14.08 -11.33 11.98
C GLY A 160 -14.65 -9.93 12.15
N PRO A 161 -14.18 -9.18 13.14
CA PRO A 161 -14.74 -7.89 13.52
C PRO A 161 -14.59 -6.77 12.49
N ARG A 162 -14.11 -7.07 11.25
CA ARG A 162 -13.81 -6.07 10.22
C ARG A 162 -14.64 -6.16 8.94
N GLU A 163 -15.68 -7.00 8.90
CA GLU A 163 -16.56 -7.08 7.73
C GLU A 163 -17.21 -5.74 7.34
N TYR A 164 -17.38 -4.83 8.31
CA TYR A 164 -17.89 -3.48 8.05
C TYR A 164 -16.92 -2.60 7.23
N MET A 165 -15.65 -2.99 7.06
CA MET A 165 -14.71 -2.30 6.19
C MET A 165 -14.71 -2.83 4.75
N TYR A 166 -15.42 -3.92 4.49
CA TYR A 166 -15.55 -4.48 3.15
C TYR A 166 -16.37 -3.58 2.23
N PRO A 167 -15.85 -3.15 1.07
CA PRO A 167 -16.55 -2.18 0.21
C PRO A 167 -17.93 -2.63 -0.24
N GLY A 168 -18.12 -3.91 -0.52
CA GLY A 168 -19.40 -4.47 -0.97
C GLY A 168 -20.58 -4.35 0.00
N ILE A 169 -20.39 -3.82 1.22
CA ILE A 169 -21.51 -3.49 2.13
C ILE A 169 -22.41 -2.37 1.58
N PHE A 170 -21.92 -1.61 0.61
CA PHE A 170 -22.68 -0.54 -0.06
C PHE A 170 -23.26 -0.95 -1.42
N GLY A 171 -23.05 -2.22 -1.83
CA GLY A 171 -23.48 -2.70 -3.13
C GLY A 171 -22.77 -1.95 -4.28
N ASP A 172 -23.49 -1.70 -5.35
CA ASP A 172 -23.02 -1.02 -6.56
C ASP A 172 -22.58 0.44 -6.34
N LYS A 173 -23.14 1.12 -5.35
CA LYS A 173 -22.86 2.54 -5.06
C LYS A 173 -21.38 2.81 -4.79
N ILE A 174 -20.66 1.85 -4.24
CA ILE A 174 -19.22 1.99 -3.96
C ILE A 174 -18.41 2.17 -5.25
N ASN A 175 -18.89 1.67 -6.37
CA ASN A 175 -18.21 1.74 -7.65
C ASN A 175 -18.08 3.19 -8.15
N ASP A 176 -19.08 4.03 -7.87
CA ASP A 176 -19.10 5.43 -8.28
C ASP A 176 -18.28 6.35 -7.34
N TRP A 177 -17.82 5.82 -6.20
CA TRP A 177 -17.00 6.61 -5.27
C TRP A 177 -15.52 6.66 -5.61
N GLY A 178 -15.08 5.90 -6.62
CA GLY A 178 -13.70 5.93 -7.05
C GLY A 178 -13.28 4.78 -7.96
N LEU A 179 -13.91 3.59 -7.89
CA LEU A 179 -13.46 2.45 -8.70
C LEU A 179 -13.63 2.68 -10.20
N ARG A 180 -14.77 3.24 -10.62
CA ARG A 180 -15.04 3.54 -12.03
C ARG A 180 -14.03 4.55 -12.57
N GLU A 181 -13.84 5.67 -11.88
CA GLU A 181 -12.85 6.69 -12.25
C GLU A 181 -11.42 6.15 -12.23
N ALA A 182 -11.09 5.27 -11.27
CA ALA A 182 -9.77 4.64 -11.22
C ALA A 182 -9.51 3.77 -12.46
N ILE A 183 -10.50 2.99 -12.91
CA ILE A 183 -10.40 2.18 -14.14
C ILE A 183 -10.22 3.09 -15.36
N GLU A 184 -11.02 4.14 -15.49
CA GLU A 184 -10.93 5.12 -16.58
C GLU A 184 -9.58 5.84 -16.58
N SER A 185 -8.98 6.07 -15.41
CA SER A 185 -7.67 6.69 -15.29
C SER A 185 -6.54 5.89 -15.93
N PHE A 186 -6.67 4.58 -16.08
CA PHE A 186 -5.70 3.79 -16.86
C PHE A 186 -5.71 4.11 -18.36
N ASP A 187 -6.84 4.55 -18.91
CA ASP A 187 -6.95 4.88 -20.32
C ASP A 187 -6.74 6.37 -20.61
N THR A 188 -7.03 7.22 -19.64
CA THR A 188 -6.98 8.69 -19.79
C THR A 188 -5.66 9.30 -19.36
N THR A 189 -4.82 8.57 -18.61
CA THR A 189 -3.51 9.05 -18.17
C THR A 189 -2.39 8.29 -18.87
N SER A 190 -1.35 9.03 -19.26
CA SER A 190 -0.13 8.45 -19.85
C SER A 190 0.60 7.62 -18.78
N HIS A 191 1.16 6.48 -19.17
CA HIS A 191 1.88 5.57 -18.29
C HIS A 191 3.07 4.91 -19.00
N GLY A 192 4.00 4.35 -18.22
CA GLY A 192 5.14 3.58 -18.71
C GLY A 192 5.00 2.06 -18.53
N HIS A 193 3.85 1.57 -18.04
CA HIS A 193 3.60 0.14 -17.93
C HIS A 193 3.48 -0.54 -19.30
N PRO A 194 3.95 -1.78 -19.45
CA PRO A 194 3.53 -2.63 -20.56
C PRO A 194 1.99 -2.75 -20.59
N ASP A 195 1.39 -2.78 -21.77
CA ASP A 195 -0.07 -2.87 -21.92
C ASP A 195 -0.66 -4.08 -21.17
N SER A 196 0.04 -5.21 -21.16
CA SER A 196 -0.38 -6.41 -20.43
C SER A 196 -0.51 -6.18 -18.90
N VAL A 197 0.36 -5.35 -18.33
CA VAL A 197 0.32 -5.01 -16.89
C VAL A 197 -0.87 -4.09 -16.61
N LYS A 198 -1.05 -3.06 -17.44
CA LYS A 198 -2.22 -2.17 -17.36
C LYS A 198 -3.52 -2.95 -17.44
N GLU A 199 -3.67 -3.81 -18.44
CA GLU A 199 -4.87 -4.61 -18.63
C GLU A 199 -5.11 -5.59 -17.46
N THR A 200 -4.05 -6.10 -16.84
CA THR A 200 -4.17 -6.93 -15.64
C THR A 200 -4.79 -6.13 -14.49
N TYR A 201 -4.33 -4.92 -14.24
CA TYR A 201 -4.89 -4.07 -13.17
C TYR A 201 -6.34 -3.68 -13.47
N LYS A 202 -6.65 -3.27 -14.72
CA LYS A 202 -8.02 -2.96 -15.14
C LYS A 202 -8.96 -4.14 -14.97
N THR A 203 -8.58 -5.31 -15.47
CA THR A 203 -9.38 -6.53 -15.38
C THR A 203 -9.65 -6.91 -13.94
N TYR A 204 -8.66 -6.79 -13.06
CA TYR A 204 -8.83 -7.06 -11.64
C TYR A 204 -9.84 -6.11 -10.99
N MET A 205 -9.73 -4.80 -11.25
CA MET A 205 -10.67 -3.81 -10.71
C MET A 205 -12.07 -3.94 -11.30
N GLN A 206 -12.20 -4.26 -12.59
CA GLN A 206 -13.48 -4.56 -13.25
C GLN A 206 -14.16 -5.78 -12.62
N GLY A 207 -13.38 -6.83 -12.30
CA GLY A 207 -13.88 -7.99 -11.58
C GLY A 207 -14.43 -7.65 -10.19
N ILE A 208 -13.75 -6.74 -9.48
CA ILE A 208 -14.21 -6.22 -8.17
C ILE A 208 -15.52 -5.43 -8.34
N MET A 209 -15.59 -4.54 -9.32
CA MET A 209 -16.83 -3.79 -9.61
C MET A 209 -17.99 -4.71 -9.93
N ALA A 210 -17.79 -5.67 -10.83
CA ALA A 210 -18.82 -6.64 -11.21
C ALA A 210 -19.28 -7.52 -10.03
N GLU A 211 -18.45 -7.72 -9.04
CA GLU A 211 -18.84 -8.37 -7.78
C GLU A 211 -19.76 -7.47 -6.97
N PHE A 212 -19.45 -6.17 -6.86
CA PHE A 212 -20.24 -5.23 -6.08
C PHE A 212 -21.58 -4.92 -6.74
N ASP A 213 -21.65 -4.89 -8.08
CA ASP A 213 -22.89 -4.74 -8.84
C ASP A 213 -23.94 -5.83 -8.55
N LYS A 214 -23.48 -6.99 -8.10
CA LYS A 214 -24.36 -8.14 -7.77
C LYS A 214 -24.76 -8.20 -6.30
N ARG A 215 -24.32 -7.24 -5.48
CA ARG A 215 -24.54 -7.27 -4.03
C ARG A 215 -25.63 -6.30 -3.62
N GLU A 216 -26.50 -6.80 -2.75
CA GLU A 216 -27.42 -5.94 -2.02
C GLU A 216 -26.68 -5.20 -0.88
N PRO A 217 -27.00 -3.92 -0.66
CA PRO A 217 -26.45 -3.17 0.46
C PRO A 217 -26.76 -3.82 1.82
N ASN A 218 -25.77 -3.89 2.68
CA ASN A 218 -25.92 -4.48 4.02
C ASN A 218 -26.06 -3.41 5.10
N ILE A 219 -27.28 -3.04 5.42
CA ILE A 219 -27.60 -1.96 6.37
C ILE A 219 -26.98 -2.19 7.76
N LEU A 220 -26.97 -3.44 8.26
CA LEU A 220 -26.36 -3.73 9.55
C LEU A 220 -24.86 -3.41 9.54
N ARG A 221 -24.14 -3.80 8.49
CA ARG A 221 -22.72 -3.52 8.35
C ARG A 221 -22.43 -2.03 8.12
N GLN A 222 -23.29 -1.32 7.41
CA GLN A 222 -23.22 0.13 7.27
C GLN A 222 -23.37 0.85 8.62
N LYS A 223 -24.29 0.42 9.48
CA LYS A 223 -24.40 0.91 10.87
C LYS A 223 -23.13 0.66 11.67
N GLN A 224 -22.58 -0.54 11.60
CA GLN A 224 -21.33 -0.89 12.27
C GLN A 224 -20.15 -0.04 11.75
N PHE A 225 -20.06 0.18 10.44
CA PHE A 225 -19.09 1.05 9.81
C PHE A 225 -19.19 2.50 10.35
N LYS A 226 -20.40 3.08 10.39
CA LYS A 226 -20.64 4.42 10.95
C LYS A 226 -20.18 4.51 12.42
N ILE A 227 -20.56 3.52 13.25
CA ILE A 227 -20.15 3.47 14.66
C ILE A 227 -18.62 3.40 14.77
N TYR A 228 -17.99 2.57 13.95
CA TYR A 228 -16.54 2.41 13.94
C TYR A 228 -15.82 3.72 13.58
N LEU A 229 -16.23 4.42 12.51
CA LEU A 229 -15.61 5.68 12.11
C LEU A 229 -15.85 6.79 13.15
N ASN A 230 -17.04 6.89 13.74
CA ASN A 230 -17.29 7.85 14.81
C ASN A 230 -16.38 7.60 16.02
N GLU A 231 -16.14 6.34 16.37
CA GLU A 231 -15.23 6.00 17.47
C GLU A 231 -13.75 6.26 17.11
N LEU A 232 -13.35 6.05 15.85
CA LEU A 232 -12.03 6.45 15.40
C LEU A 232 -11.82 7.95 15.52
N ASP A 233 -12.77 8.76 15.04
CA ASP A 233 -12.70 10.22 15.12
C ASP A 233 -12.61 10.70 16.57
N ARG A 234 -13.44 10.12 17.44
CA ARG A 234 -13.39 10.43 18.87
C ARG A 234 -12.00 10.18 19.48
N ARG A 235 -11.32 9.10 19.07
CA ARG A 235 -9.98 8.74 19.55
C ARG A 235 -8.87 9.55 18.92
N ARG A 236 -9.05 9.97 17.67
CA ARG A 236 -8.00 10.59 16.85
C ARG A 236 -8.15 12.10 16.72
N ASN A 237 -9.29 12.65 17.16
CA ASN A 237 -9.69 14.03 16.92
C ASN A 237 -9.69 14.38 15.42
N THR A 238 -10.30 13.50 14.63
CA THR A 238 -10.48 13.66 13.18
C THR A 238 -11.95 13.82 12.84
N ASP A 239 -12.28 14.06 11.56
CA ASP A 239 -13.65 14.18 11.06
C ASP A 239 -13.80 13.42 9.73
N TRP A 240 -14.21 12.15 9.81
CA TRP A 240 -14.43 11.32 8.64
C TRP A 240 -15.55 11.83 7.72
N LYS A 241 -16.49 12.60 8.23
CA LYS A 241 -17.62 13.11 7.47
C LYS A 241 -17.19 14.16 6.44
N SER A 242 -16.19 14.96 6.79
CA SER A 242 -15.58 15.93 5.87
C SER A 242 -14.72 15.24 4.80
N ILE A 243 -14.12 14.10 5.12
CA ILE A 243 -13.27 13.33 4.19
C ILE A 243 -14.12 12.50 3.23
N TYR A 244 -15.23 11.93 3.73
CA TYR A 244 -16.10 11.02 2.97
C TYR A 244 -17.56 11.52 2.95
N PRO A 245 -17.86 12.72 2.42
CA PRO A 245 -19.21 13.29 2.47
C PRO A 245 -20.24 12.41 1.75
N GLN A 246 -19.87 11.76 0.64
CA GLN A 246 -20.74 10.85 -0.11
C GLN A 246 -21.13 9.62 0.71
N ILE A 247 -20.24 9.11 1.57
CA ILE A 247 -20.53 7.97 2.45
C ILE A 247 -21.40 8.44 3.61
N TRP A 248 -21.09 9.62 4.16
CA TRP A 248 -21.87 10.19 5.25
C TRP A 248 -23.34 10.36 4.87
N GLU A 249 -23.63 10.91 3.67
CA GLU A 249 -24.99 11.11 3.20
C GLU A 249 -25.81 9.80 3.16
N LEU A 250 -25.19 8.66 2.89
CA LEU A 250 -25.88 7.38 2.88
C LEU A 250 -26.13 6.78 4.26
N VAL A 251 -25.30 7.12 5.24
CA VAL A 251 -25.37 6.46 6.56
C VAL A 251 -25.83 7.37 7.69
N LYS A 252 -26.03 8.68 7.44
CA LYS A 252 -26.34 9.66 8.48
C LYS A 252 -27.61 9.31 9.27
N ASP A 253 -28.61 8.73 8.62
CA ASP A 253 -29.90 8.38 9.20
C ASP A 253 -29.97 6.91 9.69
N LEU A 254 -28.89 6.16 9.59
CA LEU A 254 -28.79 4.77 10.09
C LEU A 254 -28.47 4.75 11.62
#